data_ffc7efd786b7782031072ee49e2d81dc
#
_entry.id   ffc7efd786b7782031072ee49e2d81dc
#
_cell.length_a   1.000
_cell.length_b   1.000
_cell.length_c   1.000
_cell.angle_alpha   90.00
_cell.angle_beta   90.00
_cell.angle_gamma   90.00
#
_symmetry.space_group_name_H-M   'P 1'
#
loop_
_entity.id
_entity.type
_entity.pdbx_description
1 polymer ?
#
loop_
_entity_poly.entity_id
_entity_poly.type
_entity_poly.pdbx_seq_one_letter_code
_entity_poly.pdbx_strand_id
1 'polypeptide(L)'
;MPTVSLVHTKGGVAKTTSAVYLATAAQRRGRDVVLVDADPQGSALEWAAAAQDDPLPFPVVPARRPLDVSGHQELTIVDTPPGTAQVIQEAIELADLVVVPTGASPLDVRRVWPTLEITAHRPTAVLLTGVDLRTRLADEVKTLLEDEGVPVIETRIVRREGIRRAFGSTPNHLYGYDDVFDELMGALVHV
;
A
#
# COMPACT_ATOMS: atom_id res chain seq x y z
N MET A 1 0.22 17.72 4.51
CA MET A 1 -0.75 16.63 4.35
C MET A 1 0.05 15.40 3.97
N PRO A 2 -0.01 14.33 4.76
CA PRO A 2 0.83 13.16 4.49
C PRO A 2 0.44 12.43 3.21
N THR A 3 1.47 11.94 2.53
CA THR A 3 1.37 11.11 1.32
C THR A 3 1.98 9.76 1.60
N VAL A 4 1.21 8.70 1.41
CA VAL A 4 1.64 7.30 1.54
C VAL A 4 1.67 6.66 0.16
N SER A 5 2.85 6.24 -0.31
CA SER A 5 3.00 5.59 -1.62
C SER A 5 3.20 4.09 -1.50
N LEU A 6 2.37 3.30 -2.20
CA LEU A 6 2.50 1.85 -2.30
C LEU A 6 3.47 1.53 -3.45
N VAL A 7 4.66 1.08 -3.13
CA VAL A 7 5.74 0.89 -4.11
C VAL A 7 6.27 -0.55 -4.08
N HIS A 8 6.44 -1.16 -5.23
CA HIS A 8 7.21 -2.39 -5.41
C HIS A 8 7.56 -2.59 -6.88
N THR A 9 8.80 -2.99 -7.17
CA THR A 9 9.26 -3.26 -8.53
C THR A 9 8.57 -4.47 -9.17
N LYS A 10 8.01 -5.38 -8.37
CA LYS A 10 7.25 -6.56 -8.83
C LYS A 10 5.75 -6.27 -8.91
N GLY A 11 5.08 -6.84 -9.93
CA GLY A 11 3.62 -6.90 -10.03
C GLY A 11 3.01 -8.01 -9.15
N GLY A 12 1.72 -7.87 -8.80
CA GLY A 12 0.97 -8.91 -8.08
C GLY A 12 1.31 -9.06 -6.59
N VAL A 13 1.89 -8.05 -5.96
CA VAL A 13 2.24 -8.02 -4.53
C VAL A 13 1.19 -7.31 -3.67
N ALA A 14 0.00 -7.12 -4.19
CA ALA A 14 -1.13 -6.48 -3.52
C ALA A 14 -1.02 -4.94 -3.32
N LYS A 15 -0.28 -4.18 -4.15
CA LYS A 15 -0.22 -2.71 -4.04
C LYS A 15 -1.62 -2.08 -4.11
N THR A 16 -2.34 -2.26 -5.22
CA THR A 16 -3.70 -1.74 -5.43
C THR A 16 -4.66 -2.19 -4.34
N THR A 17 -4.61 -3.47 -3.97
CA THR A 17 -5.44 -3.99 -2.87
C THR A 17 -5.14 -3.27 -1.57
N SER A 18 -3.86 -3.13 -1.21
CA SER A 18 -3.47 -2.41 0.01
C SER A 18 -3.87 -0.94 -0.03
N ALA A 19 -3.74 -0.28 -1.20
CA ALA A 19 -4.15 1.11 -1.38
C ALA A 19 -5.64 1.32 -1.12
N VAL A 20 -6.51 0.49 -1.72
CA VAL A 20 -7.97 0.55 -1.52
C VAL A 20 -8.35 0.26 -0.06
N TYR A 21 -7.74 -0.76 0.56
CA TYR A 21 -8.03 -1.12 1.94
C TYR A 21 -7.56 -0.07 2.94
N LEU A 22 -6.38 0.51 2.76
CA LEU A 22 -5.86 1.60 3.60
C LEU A 22 -6.70 2.87 3.44
N ALA A 23 -7.12 3.22 2.22
CA ALA A 23 -8.04 4.34 2.00
C ALA A 23 -9.40 4.10 2.68
N THR A 24 -9.91 2.85 2.65
CA THR A 24 -11.12 2.49 3.37
C THR A 24 -10.93 2.59 4.89
N ALA A 25 -9.77 2.16 5.42
CA ALA A 25 -9.43 2.31 6.83
C ALA A 25 -9.35 3.77 7.25
N ALA A 26 -8.68 4.61 6.45
CA ALA A 26 -8.59 6.06 6.67
C ALA A 26 -9.98 6.72 6.76
N GLN A 27 -10.84 6.42 5.79
CA GLN A 27 -12.20 6.95 5.76
C GLN A 27 -13.02 6.52 6.99
N ARG A 28 -12.88 5.26 7.42
CA ARG A 28 -13.55 4.76 8.65
C ARG A 28 -13.03 5.40 9.94
N ARG A 29 -11.80 5.93 9.92
CA ARG A 29 -11.22 6.77 11.01
C ARG A 29 -11.63 8.24 10.89
N GLY A 30 -12.51 8.60 9.94
CA GLY A 30 -13.00 9.97 9.71
C GLY A 30 -11.99 10.86 9.01
N ARG A 31 -10.96 10.29 8.35
CA ARG A 31 -9.99 11.08 7.57
C ARG A 31 -10.52 11.36 6.18
N ASP A 32 -10.33 12.58 5.71
CA ASP A 32 -10.54 12.92 4.31
C ASP A 32 -9.35 12.38 3.48
N VAL A 33 -9.60 11.39 2.64
CA VAL A 33 -8.58 10.64 1.90
C VAL A 33 -8.88 10.62 0.41
N VAL A 34 -7.82 10.71 -0.41
CA VAL A 34 -7.87 10.46 -1.85
C VAL A 34 -6.93 9.30 -2.19
N LEU A 35 -7.38 8.42 -3.09
CA LEU A 35 -6.54 7.41 -3.71
C LEU A 35 -6.17 7.87 -5.13
N VAL A 36 -4.88 8.07 -5.36
CA VAL A 36 -4.31 8.42 -6.67
C VAL A 36 -3.84 7.16 -7.36
N ASP A 37 -4.45 6.81 -8.48
CA ASP A 37 -4.03 5.69 -9.33
C ASP A 37 -2.96 6.18 -10.31
N ALA A 38 -1.71 5.83 -10.03
CA ALA A 38 -0.55 6.15 -10.87
C ALA A 38 -0.13 4.99 -11.79
N ASP A 39 -0.79 3.83 -11.69
CA ASP A 39 -0.59 2.71 -12.60
C ASP A 39 -1.32 2.98 -13.94
N PRO A 40 -0.63 2.98 -15.09
CA PRO A 40 -1.29 3.09 -16.38
C PRO A 40 -2.33 1.99 -16.68
N GLN A 41 -2.28 0.86 -15.96
CA GLN A 41 -3.31 -0.18 -16.06
C GLN A 41 -4.63 0.24 -15.40
N GLY A 42 -4.61 1.23 -14.48
CA GLY A 42 -5.81 1.80 -13.90
C GLY A 42 -6.59 0.87 -12.99
N SER A 43 -5.93 -0.04 -12.30
CA SER A 43 -6.60 -1.09 -11.50
C SER A 43 -7.41 -0.53 -10.32
N ALA A 44 -6.98 0.58 -9.70
CA ALA A 44 -7.75 1.23 -8.65
C ALA A 44 -8.96 1.99 -9.22
N LEU A 45 -8.80 2.64 -10.38
CA LEU A 45 -9.89 3.27 -11.11
C LEU A 45 -10.93 2.24 -11.59
N GLU A 46 -10.46 1.08 -12.09
CA GLU A 46 -11.33 -0.02 -12.51
C GLU A 46 -12.12 -0.57 -11.30
N TRP A 47 -11.47 -0.71 -10.15
CA TRP A 47 -12.15 -1.10 -8.91
C TRP A 47 -13.27 -0.12 -8.55
N ALA A 48 -12.99 1.18 -8.55
CA ALA A 48 -13.99 2.20 -8.26
C ALA A 48 -15.14 2.21 -9.29
N ALA A 49 -14.83 2.05 -10.56
CA ALA A 49 -15.83 1.97 -11.62
C ALA A 49 -16.71 0.72 -11.53
N ALA A 50 -16.18 -0.41 -11.07
CA ALA A 50 -16.92 -1.64 -10.87
C ALA A 50 -17.80 -1.62 -9.61
N ALA A 51 -17.52 -0.72 -8.65
CA ALA A 51 -18.23 -0.60 -7.37
C ALA A 51 -19.53 0.23 -7.47
N GLN A 52 -20.34 0.04 -8.51
CA GLN A 52 -21.55 0.85 -8.78
C GLN A 52 -22.62 0.66 -7.70
N ASP A 53 -22.82 -0.57 -7.22
CA ASP A 53 -23.84 -0.91 -6.21
C ASP A 53 -23.36 -0.61 -4.79
N ASP A 54 -22.05 -0.53 -4.55
CA ASP A 54 -21.42 -0.26 -3.26
C ASP A 54 -20.16 0.62 -3.47
N PRO A 55 -20.35 1.91 -3.80
CA PRO A 55 -19.27 2.80 -4.21
C PRO A 55 -18.27 3.05 -3.10
N LEU A 56 -17.01 3.18 -3.48
CA LEU A 56 -15.94 3.53 -2.54
C LEU A 56 -16.25 4.87 -1.87
N PRO A 57 -16.13 5.00 -0.54
CA PRO A 57 -16.51 6.20 0.20
C PRO A 57 -15.43 7.30 0.15
N PHE A 58 -14.56 7.26 -0.84
CA PHE A 58 -13.49 8.22 -1.10
C PHE A 58 -13.24 8.32 -2.61
N PRO A 59 -12.73 9.45 -3.10
CA PRO A 59 -12.39 9.60 -4.50
C PRO A 59 -11.19 8.74 -4.89
N VAL A 60 -11.29 8.09 -6.07
CA VAL A 60 -10.16 7.48 -6.77
C VAL A 60 -9.94 8.29 -8.04
N VAL A 61 -8.74 8.84 -8.19
CA VAL A 61 -8.43 9.75 -9.29
C VAL A 61 -7.20 9.28 -10.07
N PRO A 62 -7.15 9.50 -11.40
CA PRO A 62 -5.95 9.21 -12.16
C PRO A 62 -4.83 10.20 -11.80
N ALA A 63 -3.59 9.71 -11.77
CA ALA A 63 -2.43 10.57 -11.58
C ALA A 63 -2.28 11.58 -12.71
N ARG A 64 -2.04 12.83 -12.37
CA ARG A 64 -1.62 13.86 -13.33
C ARG A 64 -0.14 13.70 -13.68
N ARG A 65 0.30 14.27 -14.78
CA ARG A 65 1.71 14.23 -15.21
C ARG A 65 2.26 15.65 -15.33
N PRO A 66 3.34 16.02 -14.59
CA PRO A 66 4.03 15.23 -13.56
C PRO A 66 3.06 14.84 -12.43
N LEU A 67 3.45 13.84 -11.62
CA LEU A 67 2.62 13.38 -10.51
C LEU A 67 2.37 14.55 -9.53
N ASP A 68 1.10 14.86 -9.32
CA ASP A 68 0.65 15.91 -8.43
C ASP A 68 -0.29 15.31 -7.38
N VAL A 69 0.10 15.46 -6.12
CA VAL A 69 -0.66 15.03 -4.95
C VAL A 69 -1.25 16.22 -4.19
N SER A 70 -1.13 17.43 -4.75
CA SER A 70 -1.73 18.62 -4.17
C SER A 70 -3.26 18.52 -4.20
N GLY A 71 -3.87 18.68 -3.06
CA GLY A 71 -5.32 18.62 -2.88
C GLY A 71 -5.69 19.19 -1.51
N HIS A 72 -6.99 19.12 -1.20
CA HIS A 72 -7.52 19.57 0.08
C HIS A 72 -7.76 18.42 1.07
N GLN A 73 -7.42 17.19 0.69
CA GLN A 73 -7.61 15.99 1.51
C GLN A 73 -6.56 15.92 2.62
N GLU A 74 -6.95 15.37 3.77
CA GLU A 74 -6.04 15.17 4.91
C GLU A 74 -4.98 14.08 4.66
N LEU A 75 -5.24 13.17 3.73
CA LEU A 75 -4.35 12.05 3.38
C LEU A 75 -4.39 11.76 1.89
N THR A 76 -3.24 11.54 1.28
CA THR A 76 -3.12 11.01 -0.07
C THR A 76 -2.49 9.62 -0.05
N ILE A 77 -3.13 8.65 -0.70
CA ILE A 77 -2.57 7.33 -0.94
C ILE A 77 -2.29 7.19 -2.43
N VAL A 78 -1.09 6.75 -2.80
CA VAL A 78 -0.68 6.60 -4.20
C VAL A 78 -0.47 5.12 -4.51
N ASP A 79 -1.25 4.58 -5.45
CA ASP A 79 -1.03 3.25 -6.03
C ASP A 79 -0.12 3.37 -7.25
N THR A 80 1.02 2.66 -7.24
CA THR A 80 2.03 2.76 -8.30
C THR A 80 2.06 1.52 -9.19
N PRO A 81 2.51 1.65 -10.46
CA PRO A 81 2.76 0.50 -11.33
C PRO A 81 3.89 -0.39 -10.78
N PRO A 82 4.05 -1.61 -11.30
CA PRO A 82 5.29 -2.37 -11.09
C PRO A 82 6.44 -1.79 -11.94
N GLY A 83 7.68 -2.13 -11.56
CA GLY A 83 8.89 -1.75 -12.29
C GLY A 83 9.63 -0.56 -11.68
N THR A 84 10.30 0.23 -12.52
CA THR A 84 11.13 1.38 -12.15
C THR A 84 10.84 2.60 -13.02
N ALA A 85 9.59 2.73 -13.46
CA ALA A 85 9.18 3.85 -14.31
C ALA A 85 9.33 5.20 -13.58
N GLN A 86 9.48 6.29 -14.32
CA GLN A 86 9.62 7.64 -13.78
C GLN A 86 8.52 7.98 -12.76
N VAL A 87 7.29 7.53 -12.99
CA VAL A 87 6.17 7.77 -12.07
C VAL A 87 6.39 7.15 -10.68
N ILE A 88 7.14 6.05 -10.60
CA ILE A 88 7.49 5.43 -9.31
C ILE A 88 8.48 6.34 -8.56
N GLN A 89 9.47 6.89 -9.25
CA GLN A 89 10.40 7.86 -8.65
C GLN A 89 9.66 9.11 -8.17
N GLU A 90 8.76 9.66 -8.99
CA GLU A 90 7.92 10.78 -8.59
C GLU A 90 7.05 10.44 -7.34
N ALA A 91 6.48 9.24 -7.28
CA ALA A 91 5.69 8.80 -6.13
C ALA A 91 6.54 8.61 -4.86
N ILE A 92 7.78 8.14 -5.00
CA ILE A 92 8.75 8.03 -3.89
C ILE A 92 9.14 9.43 -3.41
N GLU A 93 9.46 10.35 -4.32
CA GLU A 93 9.86 11.73 -3.97
C GLU A 93 8.76 12.52 -3.26
N LEU A 94 7.50 12.27 -3.58
CA LEU A 94 6.34 12.91 -2.95
C LEU A 94 5.90 12.25 -1.65
N ALA A 95 6.37 11.02 -1.36
CA ALA A 95 5.94 10.28 -0.19
C ALA A 95 6.56 10.82 1.10
N ASP A 96 5.74 10.99 2.12
CA ASP A 96 6.17 11.11 3.51
C ASP A 96 6.49 9.73 4.10
N LEU A 97 5.83 8.68 3.58
CA LEU A 97 6.08 7.29 3.92
C LEU A 97 5.86 6.38 2.70
N VAL A 98 6.82 5.54 2.40
CA VAL A 98 6.70 4.48 1.40
C VAL A 98 6.32 3.17 2.09
N VAL A 99 5.29 2.51 1.60
CA VAL A 99 4.90 1.16 2.02
C VAL A 99 5.24 0.18 0.90
N VAL A 100 5.98 -0.88 1.25
CA VAL A 100 6.39 -1.92 0.31
C VAL A 100 5.64 -3.23 0.63
N PRO A 101 4.50 -3.51 -0.02
CA PRO A 101 3.78 -4.75 0.20
C PRO A 101 4.55 -5.93 -0.41
N THR A 102 4.69 -7.02 0.33
CA THR A 102 5.37 -8.23 -0.16
C THR A 102 4.81 -9.49 0.46
N GLY A 103 4.95 -10.63 -0.24
CA GLY A 103 4.68 -11.94 0.36
C GLY A 103 5.78 -12.38 1.31
N ALA A 104 5.53 -13.46 2.04
CA ALA A 104 6.45 -14.01 3.04
C ALA A 104 7.25 -15.22 2.51
N SER A 105 7.39 -15.41 1.19
CA SER A 105 8.26 -16.46 0.67
C SER A 105 9.70 -15.97 0.49
N PRO A 106 10.72 -16.84 0.53
CA PRO A 106 12.11 -16.47 0.27
C PRO A 106 12.31 -15.76 -1.07
N LEU A 107 11.52 -16.13 -2.07
CA LEU A 107 11.56 -15.50 -3.38
C LEU A 107 10.98 -14.07 -3.35
N ASP A 108 9.92 -13.85 -2.54
CA ASP A 108 9.33 -12.51 -2.39
C ASP A 108 10.32 -11.59 -1.68
N VAL A 109 10.94 -12.04 -0.59
CA VAL A 109 11.98 -11.30 0.14
C VAL A 109 13.12 -10.88 -0.77
N ARG A 110 13.66 -11.80 -1.58
CA ARG A 110 14.73 -11.47 -2.53
C ARG A 110 14.33 -10.34 -3.49
N ARG A 111 13.04 -10.20 -3.79
CA ARG A 111 12.51 -9.16 -4.70
C ARG A 111 12.20 -7.83 -4.00
N VAL A 112 12.22 -7.80 -2.68
CA VAL A 112 12.07 -6.56 -1.91
C VAL A 112 13.30 -5.66 -2.04
N TRP A 113 14.51 -6.25 -2.00
CA TRP A 113 15.77 -5.50 -1.98
C TRP A 113 15.92 -4.44 -3.06
N PRO A 114 15.66 -4.72 -4.36
CA PRO A 114 15.73 -3.69 -5.38
C PRO A 114 14.73 -2.54 -5.15
N THR A 115 13.62 -2.79 -4.46
CA THR A 115 12.67 -1.74 -4.09
C THR A 115 13.20 -0.91 -2.93
N LEU A 116 13.78 -1.55 -1.91
CA LEU A 116 14.39 -0.86 -0.78
C LEU A 116 15.57 0.01 -1.18
N GLU A 117 16.36 -0.42 -2.16
CA GLU A 117 17.45 0.37 -2.73
C GLU A 117 16.95 1.70 -3.31
N ILE A 118 15.89 1.68 -4.10
CA ILE A 118 15.35 2.90 -4.72
C ILE A 118 14.56 3.77 -3.75
N THR A 119 14.12 3.24 -2.61
CA THR A 119 13.38 3.98 -1.57
C THR A 119 14.25 4.40 -0.38
N ALA A 120 15.55 4.06 -0.36
CA ALA A 120 16.45 4.23 0.78
C ALA A 120 16.57 5.67 1.32
N HIS A 121 16.24 6.67 0.50
CA HIS A 121 16.29 8.09 0.86
C HIS A 121 14.96 8.61 1.43
N ARG A 122 13.96 7.75 1.60
CA ARG A 122 12.64 8.08 2.16
C ARG A 122 12.27 7.13 3.30
N PRO A 123 11.49 7.59 4.27
CA PRO A 123 10.90 6.69 5.27
C PRO A 123 10.16 5.55 4.56
N THR A 124 10.58 4.32 4.84
CA THR A 124 10.06 3.13 4.14
C THR A 124 9.77 2.03 5.15
N ALA A 125 8.62 1.36 5.01
CA ALA A 125 8.25 0.19 5.81
C ALA A 125 7.72 -0.94 4.92
N VAL A 126 8.06 -2.18 5.26
CA VAL A 126 7.58 -3.38 4.56
C VAL A 126 6.28 -3.88 5.18
N LEU A 127 5.28 -4.15 4.35
CA LEU A 127 4.00 -4.77 4.74
C LEU A 127 3.94 -6.22 4.24
N LEU A 128 3.91 -7.19 5.17
CA LEU A 128 3.73 -8.60 4.81
C LEU A 128 2.28 -8.90 4.45
N THR A 129 2.04 -9.32 3.20
CA THR A 129 0.71 -9.58 2.65
C THR A 129 0.54 -11.05 2.23
N GLY A 130 -0.70 -11.54 2.22
CA GLY A 130 -1.02 -12.89 1.79
C GLY A 130 -0.41 -13.98 2.67
N VAL A 131 -0.16 -13.66 3.94
CA VAL A 131 0.49 -14.56 4.90
C VAL A 131 -0.34 -15.81 5.16
N ASP A 132 0.31 -16.96 5.22
CA ASP A 132 -0.27 -18.23 5.67
C ASP A 132 0.16 -18.48 7.13
N LEU A 133 -0.77 -18.36 8.06
CA LEU A 133 -0.52 -18.55 9.50
C LEU A 133 -0.14 -19.99 9.89
N ARG A 134 -0.27 -20.95 8.97
CA ARG A 134 0.16 -22.34 9.21
C ARG A 134 1.66 -22.54 9.08
N THR A 135 2.40 -21.52 8.64
CA THR A 135 3.85 -21.54 8.45
C THR A 135 4.52 -20.49 9.32
N ARG A 136 5.83 -20.65 9.57
CA ARG A 136 6.66 -19.64 10.25
C ARG A 136 7.33 -18.65 9.29
N LEU A 137 7.07 -18.77 8.00
CA LEU A 137 7.74 -17.96 6.97
C LEU A 137 7.62 -16.46 7.21
N ALA A 138 6.47 -15.99 7.69
CA ALA A 138 6.28 -14.57 7.96
C ALA A 138 7.11 -14.08 9.16
N ASP A 139 7.30 -14.92 10.19
CA ASP A 139 8.18 -14.60 11.32
C ASP A 139 9.64 -14.56 10.89
N GLU A 140 10.07 -15.57 10.13
CA GLU A 140 11.43 -15.68 9.61
C GLU A 140 11.77 -14.49 8.69
N VAL A 141 10.84 -14.10 7.81
CA VAL A 141 11.01 -12.96 6.91
C VAL A 141 11.05 -11.65 7.69
N LYS A 142 10.18 -11.48 8.67
CA LYS A 142 10.19 -10.28 9.52
C LYS A 142 11.54 -10.15 10.22
N THR A 143 11.99 -11.19 10.92
CA THR A 143 13.30 -11.20 11.60
C THR A 143 14.44 -10.88 10.63
N LEU A 144 14.47 -11.52 9.45
CA LEU A 144 15.51 -11.27 8.45
C LEU A 144 15.56 -9.80 8.02
N LEU A 145 14.41 -9.18 7.77
CA LEU A 145 14.34 -7.78 7.34
C LEU A 145 14.76 -6.83 8.49
N GLU A 146 14.31 -7.11 9.71
CA GLU A 146 14.66 -6.32 10.91
C GLU A 146 16.14 -6.42 11.25
N ASP A 147 16.75 -7.61 11.13
CA ASP A 147 18.20 -7.81 11.32
C ASP A 147 19.04 -6.99 10.33
N GLU A 148 18.50 -6.72 9.15
CA GLU A 148 19.11 -5.85 8.13
C GLU A 148 18.70 -4.36 8.29
N GLY A 149 18.03 -4.01 9.38
CA GLY A 149 17.62 -2.65 9.70
C GLY A 149 16.44 -2.12 8.89
N VAL A 150 15.66 -3.00 8.25
CA VAL A 150 14.47 -2.62 7.46
C VAL A 150 13.24 -2.60 8.36
N PRO A 151 12.53 -1.46 8.48
CA PRO A 151 11.28 -1.41 9.24
C PRO A 151 10.21 -2.32 8.63
N VAL A 152 9.62 -3.18 9.44
CA VAL A 152 8.51 -4.06 9.06
C VAL A 152 7.29 -3.71 9.91
N ILE A 153 6.15 -3.51 9.26
CA ILE A 153 4.87 -3.25 9.93
C ILE A 153 4.51 -4.48 10.77
N GLU A 154 4.13 -4.26 12.04
CA GLU A 154 3.82 -5.35 12.98
C GLU A 154 2.64 -6.19 12.51
N THR A 155 1.60 -5.51 12.05
CA THR A 155 0.40 -6.16 11.52
C THR A 155 0.67 -6.79 10.17
N ARG A 156 0.26 -8.06 10.02
CA ARG A 156 0.41 -8.85 8.79
C ARG A 156 -0.95 -9.07 8.16
N ILE A 157 -1.02 -8.94 6.85
CA ILE A 157 -2.25 -9.24 6.11
C ILE A 157 -2.32 -10.72 5.76
N VAL A 158 -3.17 -11.43 6.46
CA VAL A 158 -3.38 -12.86 6.26
C VAL A 158 -4.12 -13.11 4.95
N ARG A 159 -3.78 -14.20 4.27
CA ARG A 159 -4.49 -14.63 3.06
C ARG A 159 -5.96 -14.91 3.37
N ARG A 160 -6.85 -14.12 2.77
CA ARG A 160 -8.29 -14.25 2.93
C ARG A 160 -8.98 -14.24 1.57
N GLU A 161 -9.97 -15.10 1.41
CA GLU A 161 -10.79 -15.12 0.20
C GLU A 161 -11.61 -13.82 0.06
N GLY A 162 -12.08 -13.26 1.18
CA GLY A 162 -12.80 -11.99 1.20
C GLY A 162 -12.00 -10.82 0.61
N ILE A 163 -10.66 -10.76 0.83
CA ILE A 163 -9.80 -9.77 0.20
C ILE A 163 -9.80 -9.95 -1.33
N ARG A 164 -9.73 -11.18 -1.81
CA ARG A 164 -9.69 -11.50 -3.25
C ARG A 164 -11.02 -11.21 -3.95
N ARG A 165 -12.13 -11.32 -3.23
CA ARG A 165 -13.49 -11.10 -3.74
C ARG A 165 -13.96 -9.66 -3.63
N ALA A 166 -13.21 -8.78 -2.95
CA ALA A 166 -13.62 -7.41 -2.69
C ALA A 166 -13.56 -6.49 -3.92
N PHE A 167 -12.92 -6.91 -5.01
CA PHE A 167 -12.85 -6.11 -6.23
C PHE A 167 -14.25 -5.68 -6.70
N GLY A 168 -14.42 -4.40 -6.99
CA GLY A 168 -15.71 -3.84 -7.40
C GLY A 168 -16.71 -3.62 -6.27
N SER A 169 -16.24 -3.54 -5.01
CA SER A 169 -17.06 -3.17 -3.85
C SER A 169 -16.23 -2.45 -2.79
N THR A 170 -16.91 -1.77 -1.86
CA THR A 170 -16.27 -1.24 -0.65
C THR A 170 -15.90 -2.39 0.29
N PRO A 171 -14.63 -2.52 0.74
CA PRO A 171 -14.25 -3.56 1.67
C PRO A 171 -15.04 -3.49 3.00
N ASN A 172 -15.92 -4.46 3.25
CA ASN A 172 -16.73 -4.52 4.48
C ASN A 172 -15.89 -4.94 5.71
N HIS A 173 -14.93 -5.87 5.52
CA HIS A 173 -13.98 -6.30 6.53
C HIS A 173 -12.59 -5.88 6.13
N LEU A 174 -11.83 -5.28 7.05
CA LEU A 174 -10.50 -4.74 6.74
C LEU A 174 -9.36 -5.74 6.93
N TYR A 175 -9.60 -6.87 7.60
CA TYR A 175 -8.64 -7.99 7.74
C TYR A 175 -7.25 -7.57 8.25
N GLY A 176 -7.20 -6.57 9.15
CA GLY A 176 -5.98 -6.02 9.72
C GLY A 176 -5.47 -4.75 9.04
N TYR A 177 -6.04 -4.31 7.92
CA TYR A 177 -5.65 -3.03 7.32
C TYR A 177 -6.00 -1.80 8.15
N ASP A 178 -6.94 -1.92 9.07
CA ASP A 178 -7.23 -0.90 10.08
C ASP A 178 -6.08 -0.76 11.09
N ASP A 179 -5.52 -1.87 11.57
CA ASP A 179 -4.34 -1.85 12.44
C ASP A 179 -3.10 -1.35 11.68
N VAL A 180 -2.89 -1.81 10.43
CA VAL A 180 -1.82 -1.28 9.56
C VAL A 180 -1.95 0.23 9.40
N PHE A 181 -3.15 0.74 9.16
CA PHE A 181 -3.37 2.17 9.02
C PHE A 181 -2.99 2.94 10.28
N ASP A 182 -3.39 2.44 11.46
CA ASP A 182 -3.06 3.07 12.74
C ASP A 182 -1.53 3.08 12.98
N GLU A 183 -0.81 2.00 12.63
CA GLU A 183 0.65 1.94 12.69
C GLU A 183 1.32 2.97 11.74
N LEU A 184 0.82 3.10 10.49
CA LEU A 184 1.35 4.07 9.53
C LEU A 184 1.15 5.51 10.01
N MET A 185 -0.04 5.81 10.56
CA MET A 185 -0.31 7.15 11.11
C MET A 185 0.56 7.45 12.34
N GLY A 186 0.81 6.47 13.19
CA GLY A 186 1.77 6.58 14.30
C GLY A 186 3.19 6.88 13.83
N ALA A 187 3.65 6.21 12.77
CA ALA A 187 4.97 6.47 12.19
C ALA A 187 5.09 7.89 11.61
N LEU A 188 4.05 8.37 10.92
CA LEU A 188 4.02 9.71 10.31
C LEU A 188 4.05 10.88 11.32
N VAL A 189 3.66 10.65 12.57
CA VAL A 189 3.76 11.67 13.65
C VAL A 189 5.20 11.87 14.11
N HIS A 190 6.08 10.91 13.86
CA HIS A 190 7.46 10.88 14.33
C HIS A 190 8.49 11.20 13.23
N VAL A 191 8.05 11.46 12.01
CA VAL A 191 8.85 11.93 10.86
C VAL A 191 8.73 13.45 10.73
#